data_58b885966526cc65ca109d5c8af1b32e
#
_entry.id   58b885966526cc65ca109d5c8af1b32e
#
_cell.length_a   1.000
_cell.length_b   1.000
_cell.length_c   1.000
_cell.angle_alpha   90.00
_cell.angle_beta   90.00
_cell.angle_gamma   90.00
#
_symmetry.space_group_name_H-M   'P 1'
#
loop_
_entity.id
_entity.type
_entity.pdbx_description
1 polymer ?
#
loop_
_entity_poly.entity_id
_entity_poly.type
_entity_poly.pdbx_seq_one_letter_code
_entity_poly.pdbx_strand_id
1 'polypeptide(L)'
;MKKFFMTLAVVMIAVCANAQVYLGGNVGIASVDYGGDDDETIYSLLPEIGYKFNDNWAAGVMFGWSKARLQIDNGEFATSERLTTHTFEISPYARYTFLHSKLINVFCEGGFGYKHYNGADDVLSIGLKPGVELKVDKFSLVARVGFIGYTKNDNTDVSVWGMDFDGNNISLGVYYNF
;
A
#
# COMPACT_ATOMS: atom_id res chain seq x y z
N MET A 1 -5.53 -28.57 -3.21
CA MET A 1 -5.76 -27.27 -2.57
C MET A 1 -5.70 -27.34 -1.04
N LYS A 2 -6.44 -28.23 -0.34
CA LYS A 2 -6.39 -28.32 1.15
C LYS A 2 -4.99 -28.53 1.73
N LYS A 3 -4.16 -29.40 1.11
CA LYS A 3 -2.78 -29.67 1.54
C LYS A 3 -1.87 -28.44 1.39
N PHE A 4 -2.05 -27.64 0.34
CA PHE A 4 -1.31 -26.40 0.12
C PHE A 4 -1.63 -25.38 1.22
N PHE A 5 -2.91 -25.19 1.56
CA PHE A 5 -3.31 -24.29 2.64
C PHE A 5 -2.81 -24.75 4.03
N MET A 6 -2.81 -26.06 4.29
CA MET A 6 -2.23 -26.60 5.53
C MET A 6 -0.72 -26.36 5.60
N THR A 7 0.02 -26.60 4.52
CA THR A 7 1.46 -26.33 4.48
C THR A 7 1.75 -24.85 4.65
N LEU A 8 0.99 -23.98 3.99
CA LEU A 8 1.12 -22.53 4.14
C LEU A 8 0.85 -22.07 5.58
N ALA A 9 -0.20 -22.63 6.22
CA ALA A 9 -0.52 -22.31 7.61
C ALA A 9 0.59 -22.76 8.57
N VAL A 10 1.16 -23.95 8.38
CA VAL A 10 2.27 -24.48 9.20
C VAL A 10 3.52 -23.60 9.03
N VAL A 11 3.86 -23.21 7.81
CA VAL A 11 4.97 -22.28 7.53
C VAL A 11 4.74 -20.94 8.21
N MET A 12 3.53 -20.38 8.12
CA MET A 12 3.17 -19.13 8.79
C MET A 12 3.33 -19.22 10.31
N ILE A 13 2.86 -20.32 10.92
CA ILE A 13 3.03 -20.54 12.38
C ILE A 13 4.49 -20.67 12.76
N ALA A 14 5.30 -21.39 11.98
CA ALA A 14 6.74 -21.57 12.26
C ALA A 14 7.52 -20.25 12.13
N VAL A 15 7.14 -19.39 11.20
CA VAL A 15 7.75 -18.05 11.02
C VAL A 15 7.34 -17.12 12.18
N CYS A 16 6.08 -17.17 12.63
CA CYS A 16 5.61 -16.38 13.78
C CYS A 16 6.29 -16.77 15.11
N ALA A 17 6.76 -18.00 15.25
CA ALA A 17 7.40 -18.46 16.49
C ALA A 17 8.74 -17.76 16.81
N ASN A 18 9.35 -17.05 15.88
CA ASN A 18 10.63 -16.34 16.07
C ASN A 18 10.49 -14.85 16.40
N ALA A 19 9.29 -14.35 16.71
CA ALA A 19 9.01 -12.95 17.09
C ALA A 19 9.58 -11.88 16.13
N GLN A 20 9.69 -12.22 14.84
CA GLN A 20 10.24 -11.35 13.80
C GLN A 20 9.22 -11.01 12.72
N VAL A 21 8.00 -11.54 12.85
CA VAL A 21 6.89 -11.27 11.92
C VAL A 21 6.10 -10.08 12.44
N TYR A 22 5.69 -9.23 11.52
CA TYR A 22 4.66 -8.23 11.78
C TYR A 22 3.52 -8.39 10.78
N LEU A 23 2.33 -8.13 11.26
CA LEU A 23 1.11 -8.12 10.47
C LEU A 23 0.42 -6.78 10.67
N GLY A 24 -0.06 -6.19 9.62
CA GLY A 24 -0.73 -4.91 9.72
C GLY A 24 -1.35 -4.48 8.42
N GLY A 25 -1.42 -3.19 8.22
CA GLY A 25 -1.90 -2.60 6.99
C GLY A 25 -2.51 -1.23 7.18
N ASN A 26 -2.98 -0.68 6.09
CA ASN A 26 -3.63 0.62 6.02
C ASN A 26 -5.09 0.43 5.64
N VAL A 27 -5.97 1.23 6.24
CA VAL A 27 -7.40 1.30 5.87
C VAL A 27 -7.72 2.75 5.55
N GLY A 28 -8.31 2.97 4.38
CA GLY A 28 -8.83 4.27 3.98
C GLY A 28 -10.32 4.16 3.70
N ILE A 29 -11.11 5.09 4.22
CA ILE A 29 -12.52 5.27 3.90
C ILE A 29 -12.75 6.75 3.68
N ALA A 30 -13.36 7.09 2.55
CA ALA A 30 -13.77 8.46 2.27
C ALA A 30 -15.18 8.46 1.65
N SER A 31 -16.00 9.41 2.02
CA SER A 31 -17.24 9.73 1.33
C SER A 31 -17.00 10.95 0.45
N VAL A 32 -17.37 10.85 -0.80
CA VAL A 32 -17.26 11.95 -1.76
C VAL A 32 -18.66 12.38 -2.13
N ASP A 33 -19.01 13.62 -1.77
CA ASP A 33 -20.23 14.31 -2.18
C ASP A 33 -19.98 15.04 -3.52
N TYR A 34 -20.73 14.67 -4.54
CA TYR A 34 -20.61 15.28 -5.86
C TYR A 34 -21.68 16.38 -6.10
N GLY A 35 -22.40 16.82 -5.06
CA GLY A 35 -23.41 17.86 -5.16
C GLY A 35 -24.71 17.41 -5.86
N GLY A 36 -25.26 16.30 -5.40
CA GLY A 36 -26.52 15.69 -5.85
C GLY A 36 -27.01 14.63 -4.87
N ASP A 37 -28.02 13.86 -5.22
CA ASP A 37 -28.55 12.77 -4.38
C ASP A 37 -27.63 11.51 -4.31
N ASP A 38 -26.43 11.56 -4.87
CA ASP A 38 -25.51 10.42 -4.99
C ASP A 38 -24.21 10.63 -4.19
N ASP A 39 -24.24 10.26 -2.91
CA ASP A 39 -23.02 10.08 -2.10
C ASP A 39 -22.35 8.75 -2.44
N GLU A 40 -21.06 8.77 -2.72
CA GLU A 40 -20.30 7.53 -2.92
C GLU A 40 -19.25 7.30 -1.84
N THR A 41 -19.23 6.09 -1.31
CA THR A 41 -18.18 5.64 -0.38
C THR A 41 -17.06 4.98 -1.18
N ILE A 42 -15.86 5.56 -1.09
CA ILE A 42 -14.61 4.97 -1.55
C ILE A 42 -13.93 4.29 -0.36
N TYR A 43 -13.36 3.12 -0.59
CA TYR A 43 -12.59 2.43 0.44
C TYR A 43 -11.29 1.87 -0.13
N SER A 44 -10.30 1.78 0.73
CA SER A 44 -9.02 1.17 0.47
C SER A 44 -8.65 0.29 1.65
N LEU A 45 -8.34 -0.97 1.39
CA LEU A 45 -7.83 -1.93 2.36
C LEU A 45 -6.50 -2.46 1.84
N LEU A 46 -5.44 -2.24 2.61
CA LEU A 46 -4.06 -2.58 2.25
C LEU A 46 -3.43 -3.43 3.36
N PRO A 47 -3.85 -4.71 3.52
CA PRO A 47 -3.21 -5.61 4.46
C PRO A 47 -1.75 -5.85 4.08
N GLU A 48 -0.92 -6.03 5.09
CA GLU A 48 0.52 -6.15 4.96
C GLU A 48 1.05 -7.21 5.91
N ILE A 49 1.96 -8.03 5.41
CA ILE A 49 2.73 -8.97 6.19
C ILE A 49 4.22 -8.77 5.91
N GLY A 50 5.03 -8.76 6.96
CA GLY A 50 6.46 -8.62 6.81
C GLY A 50 7.25 -9.40 7.87
N TYR A 51 8.54 -9.52 7.58
CA TYR A 51 9.52 -10.22 8.40
C TYR A 51 10.73 -9.33 8.64
N LYS A 52 11.14 -9.20 9.91
CA LYS A 52 12.35 -8.49 10.33
C LYS A 52 13.52 -9.48 10.37
N PHE A 53 14.50 -9.29 9.51
CA PHE A 53 15.71 -10.13 9.49
C PHE A 53 16.66 -9.77 10.63
N ASN A 54 16.70 -8.49 10.97
CA ASN A 54 17.48 -7.90 12.06
C ASN A 54 16.92 -6.51 12.38
N ASP A 55 17.60 -5.77 13.25
CA ASP A 55 17.15 -4.44 13.68
C ASP A 55 17.03 -3.43 12.53
N ASN A 56 17.85 -3.58 11.47
CA ASN A 56 17.89 -2.64 10.35
C ASN A 56 17.05 -3.08 9.16
N TRP A 57 16.97 -4.39 8.89
CA TRP A 57 16.38 -4.90 7.66
C TRP A 57 15.09 -5.69 7.91
N ALA A 58 14.09 -5.35 7.13
CA ALA A 58 12.86 -6.12 7.01
C ALA A 58 12.47 -6.24 5.53
N ALA A 59 11.67 -7.24 5.22
CA ALA A 59 10.98 -7.33 3.94
C ALA A 59 9.52 -7.69 4.17
N GLY A 60 8.67 -7.29 3.26
CA GLY A 60 7.25 -7.56 3.36
C GLY A 60 6.54 -7.48 2.01
N VAL A 61 5.27 -7.80 2.07
CA VAL A 61 4.36 -7.68 0.94
C VAL A 61 3.08 -7.01 1.42
N MET A 62 2.68 -6.00 0.69
CA MET A 62 1.39 -5.33 0.85
C MET A 62 0.45 -5.82 -0.26
N PHE A 63 -0.78 -6.13 0.11
CA PHE A 63 -1.86 -6.46 -0.81
C PHE A 63 -2.87 -5.33 -0.76
N GLY A 64 -3.28 -4.84 -1.92
CA GLY A 64 -4.24 -3.76 -2.02
C GLY A 64 -5.56 -4.22 -2.60
N TRP A 65 -6.65 -3.82 -1.96
CA TRP A 65 -7.98 -3.88 -2.52
C TRP A 65 -8.66 -2.53 -2.32
N SER A 66 -8.97 -1.87 -3.42
CA SER A 66 -9.63 -0.56 -3.35
C SER A 66 -10.75 -0.44 -4.37
N LYS A 67 -11.72 0.41 -4.03
CA LYS A 67 -12.78 0.86 -4.91
C LYS A 67 -12.62 2.36 -5.08
N ALA A 68 -12.45 2.79 -6.31
CA ALA A 68 -12.38 4.21 -6.64
C ALA A 68 -13.29 4.50 -7.84
N ARG A 69 -13.72 5.75 -7.95
CA ARG A 69 -14.47 6.22 -9.11
C ARG A 69 -13.54 7.08 -9.96
N LEU A 70 -13.44 6.74 -11.24
CA LEU A 70 -12.73 7.55 -12.21
C LEU A 70 -13.76 8.41 -12.97
N GLN A 71 -13.56 9.72 -12.98
CA GLN A 71 -14.31 10.63 -13.81
C GLN A 71 -13.53 10.80 -15.12
N ILE A 72 -14.09 10.29 -16.21
CA ILE A 72 -13.52 10.47 -17.56
C ILE A 72 -14.16 11.71 -18.14
N ASP A 73 -13.38 12.77 -18.28
CA ASP A 73 -13.78 13.99 -18.96
C ASP A 73 -13.54 13.82 -20.47
N ASN A 74 -14.60 13.48 -21.19
CA ASN A 74 -14.55 13.26 -22.64
C ASN A 74 -14.81 14.57 -23.44
N GLY A 75 -14.14 15.66 -23.10
CA GLY A 75 -14.09 16.90 -23.87
C GLY A 75 -15.28 17.21 -24.77
N GLU A 76 -15.90 18.38 -24.62
CA GLU A 76 -16.86 19.09 -25.47
C GLU A 76 -18.35 18.68 -25.52
N PHE A 77 -18.77 17.49 -25.14
CA PHE A 77 -20.18 17.19 -24.87
C PHE A 77 -20.27 16.31 -23.63
N ALA A 78 -20.55 16.95 -22.50
CA ALA A 78 -20.58 16.37 -21.18
C ALA A 78 -21.58 15.21 -21.01
N THR A 79 -21.15 14.01 -21.32
CA THR A 79 -21.68 12.81 -20.70
C THR A 79 -20.58 12.27 -19.79
N SER A 80 -20.63 12.67 -18.53
CA SER A 80 -19.72 12.14 -17.50
C SER A 80 -20.07 10.67 -17.28
N GLU A 81 -19.41 9.76 -17.98
CA GLU A 81 -19.49 8.34 -17.66
C GLU A 81 -18.73 8.11 -16.36
N ARG A 82 -19.47 7.78 -15.33
CA ARG A 82 -18.95 7.45 -13.99
C ARG A 82 -18.58 5.98 -13.97
N LEU A 83 -17.31 5.67 -14.15
CA LEU A 83 -16.81 4.29 -14.06
C LEU A 83 -16.35 3.99 -12.63
N THR A 84 -17.05 3.09 -11.96
CA THR A 84 -16.58 2.51 -10.70
C THR A 84 -15.51 1.47 -11.00
N THR A 85 -14.29 1.69 -10.56
CA THR A 85 -13.16 0.80 -10.80
C THR A 85 -12.74 0.11 -9.51
N HIS A 86 -12.63 -1.22 -9.57
CA HIS A 86 -11.98 -2.00 -8.54
C HIS A 86 -10.50 -2.17 -8.88
N THR A 87 -9.65 -1.94 -7.90
CA THR A 87 -8.21 -2.04 -8.07
C THR A 87 -7.67 -3.14 -7.16
N PHE A 88 -6.82 -3.97 -7.71
CA PHE A 88 -5.99 -4.91 -6.96
C PHE A 88 -4.54 -4.47 -7.05
N GLU A 89 -3.86 -4.44 -5.90
CA GLU A 89 -2.46 -4.07 -5.81
C GLU A 89 -1.67 -5.16 -5.09
N ILE A 90 -0.45 -5.41 -5.58
CA ILE A 90 0.56 -6.20 -4.87
C ILE A 90 1.86 -5.41 -4.86
N SER A 91 2.44 -5.22 -3.68
CA SER A 91 3.62 -4.38 -3.50
C SER A 91 4.62 -5.04 -2.54
N PRO A 92 5.53 -5.89 -3.05
CA PRO A 92 6.67 -6.36 -2.28
C PRO A 92 7.66 -5.22 -2.04
N TYR A 93 8.28 -5.21 -0.85
CA TYR A 93 9.25 -4.20 -0.46
C TYR A 93 10.33 -4.75 0.46
N ALA A 94 11.45 -4.05 0.49
CA ALA A 94 12.48 -4.16 1.51
C ALA A 94 12.55 -2.85 2.29
N ARG A 95 12.59 -2.92 3.63
CA ARG A 95 12.68 -1.77 4.53
C ARG A 95 14.05 -1.74 5.17
N TYR A 96 14.68 -0.58 5.12
CA TYR A 96 15.89 -0.29 5.88
C TYR A 96 15.61 0.77 6.92
N THR A 97 15.82 0.43 8.19
CA THR A 97 15.66 1.33 9.34
C THR A 97 17.03 1.88 9.69
N PHE A 98 17.19 3.17 9.56
CA PHE A 98 18.48 3.85 9.78
C PHE A 98 18.55 4.60 11.11
N LEU A 99 17.42 4.87 11.74
CA LEU A 99 17.36 5.45 13.08
C LEU A 99 16.47 4.61 13.98
N HIS A 100 17.03 4.18 15.11
CA HIS A 100 16.35 3.38 16.11
C HIS A 100 16.28 4.14 17.43
N SER A 101 15.07 4.26 17.95
CA SER A 101 14.82 4.74 19.31
C SER A 101 13.89 3.80 20.03
N LYS A 102 13.74 3.97 21.33
CA LYS A 102 12.77 3.20 22.13
C LYS A 102 11.33 3.40 21.63
N LEU A 103 11.03 4.59 21.15
CA LEU A 103 9.68 4.99 20.76
C LEU A 103 9.51 5.14 19.25
N ILE A 104 10.54 5.61 18.54
CA ILE A 104 10.46 6.01 17.13
C ILE A 104 11.57 5.33 16.34
N ASN A 105 11.21 4.76 15.20
CA ASN A 105 12.12 4.35 14.14
C ASN A 105 11.91 5.23 12.92
N VAL A 106 12.99 5.53 12.20
CA VAL A 106 12.93 6.17 10.89
C VAL A 106 13.49 5.21 9.85
N PHE A 107 12.76 5.01 8.79
CA PHE A 107 13.08 3.99 7.79
C PHE A 107 12.87 4.52 6.37
N CYS A 108 13.38 3.77 5.41
CA CYS A 108 13.05 3.90 3.99
C CYS A 108 12.71 2.52 3.43
N GLU A 109 11.62 2.44 2.68
CA GLU A 109 11.21 1.24 1.96
C GLU A 109 11.58 1.39 0.49
N GLY A 110 12.26 0.40 -0.06
CA GLY A 110 12.45 0.23 -1.49
C GLY A 110 11.58 -0.90 -1.99
N GLY A 111 10.77 -0.66 -2.99
CA GLY A 111 9.81 -1.67 -3.42
C GLY A 111 9.34 -1.51 -4.86
N PHE A 112 8.60 -2.52 -5.25
CA PHE A 112 7.94 -2.64 -6.53
C PHE A 112 6.44 -2.70 -6.28
N GLY A 113 5.64 -2.02 -7.09
CA GLY A 113 4.18 -2.04 -7.01
C GLY A 113 3.56 -2.39 -8.35
N TYR A 114 2.63 -3.32 -8.34
CA TYR A 114 1.78 -3.63 -9.48
C TYR A 114 0.33 -3.39 -9.08
N LYS A 115 -0.34 -2.53 -9.84
CA LYS A 115 -1.77 -2.21 -9.68
C LYS A 115 -2.51 -2.61 -10.94
N HIS A 116 -3.52 -3.45 -10.74
CA HIS A 116 -4.45 -3.85 -11.79
C HIS A 116 -5.79 -3.14 -11.59
N TYR A 117 -6.24 -2.44 -12.60
CA TYR A 117 -7.52 -1.72 -12.61
C TYR A 117 -8.52 -2.46 -13.48
N ASN A 118 -9.69 -2.78 -12.94
CA ASN A 118 -10.77 -3.37 -13.73
C ASN A 118 -11.32 -2.33 -14.72
N GLY A 119 -11.03 -2.53 -16.01
CA GLY A 119 -11.50 -1.64 -17.09
C GLY A 119 -10.62 -0.42 -17.35
N ALA A 120 -9.42 -0.37 -16.78
CA ALA A 120 -8.41 0.65 -17.05
C ALA A 120 -7.01 0.02 -17.07
N ASP A 121 -6.00 0.86 -17.27
CA ASP A 121 -4.62 0.46 -17.50
C ASP A 121 -3.93 -0.08 -16.25
N ASP A 122 -3.10 -1.10 -16.42
CA ASP A 122 -2.21 -1.59 -15.37
C ASP A 122 -1.08 -0.60 -15.10
N VAL A 123 -0.73 -0.45 -13.83
CA VAL A 123 0.32 0.48 -13.41
C VAL A 123 1.42 -0.28 -12.69
N LEU A 124 2.63 -0.11 -13.19
CA LEU A 124 3.86 -0.62 -12.60
C LEU A 124 4.62 0.52 -11.94
N SER A 125 5.08 0.31 -10.71
CA SER A 125 5.89 1.30 -10.00
C SER A 125 7.10 0.65 -9.35
N ILE A 126 8.21 1.37 -9.31
CA ILE A 126 9.41 0.99 -8.56
C ILE A 126 9.98 2.24 -7.90
N GLY A 127 10.26 2.20 -6.61
CA GLY A 127 10.75 3.39 -5.93
C GLY A 127 10.96 3.22 -4.44
N LEU A 128 11.18 4.37 -3.81
CA LEU A 128 11.48 4.52 -2.39
C LEU A 128 10.33 5.25 -1.70
N LYS A 129 9.98 4.81 -0.50
CA LYS A 129 8.99 5.43 0.39
C LYS A 129 9.63 5.63 1.77
N PRO A 130 10.04 6.85 2.13
CA PRO A 130 10.47 7.17 3.48
C PRO A 130 9.30 7.09 4.46
N GLY A 131 9.60 6.77 5.72
CA GLY A 131 8.58 6.65 6.73
C GLY A 131 9.10 6.67 8.15
N VAL A 132 8.14 6.76 9.07
CA VAL A 132 8.37 6.77 10.52
C VAL A 132 7.47 5.72 11.16
N GLU A 133 8.01 4.97 12.09
CA GLU A 133 7.29 3.99 12.91
C GLU A 133 7.32 4.47 14.37
N LEU A 134 6.14 4.63 14.96
CA LEU A 134 5.95 4.87 16.39
C LEU A 134 5.61 3.55 17.07
N LYS A 135 6.47 3.10 17.99
CA LYS A 135 6.32 1.82 18.71
C LYS A 135 5.53 2.02 19.99
N VAL A 136 4.48 1.23 20.17
CA VAL A 136 3.63 1.19 21.36
C VAL A 136 3.45 -0.26 21.78
N ASP A 137 4.41 -0.76 22.56
CA ASP A 137 4.48 -2.17 22.96
C ASP A 137 4.52 -3.12 21.75
N LYS A 138 3.52 -3.96 21.59
CA LYS A 138 3.38 -4.87 20.45
C LYS A 138 2.78 -4.20 19.21
N PHE A 139 2.23 -3.01 19.35
CA PHE A 139 1.67 -2.26 18.23
C PHE A 139 2.67 -1.22 17.73
N SER A 140 2.60 -0.95 16.44
CA SER A 140 3.31 0.17 15.82
C SER A 140 2.35 0.96 14.94
N LEU A 141 2.44 2.29 15.03
CA LEU A 141 1.82 3.20 14.07
C LEU A 141 2.88 3.56 13.04
N VAL A 142 2.58 3.35 11.79
CA VAL A 142 3.51 3.61 10.69
C VAL A 142 2.95 4.67 9.78
N ALA A 143 3.73 5.72 9.55
CA ALA A 143 3.45 6.75 8.57
C ALA A 143 4.50 6.67 7.45
N ARG A 144 4.03 6.56 6.21
CA ARG A 144 4.87 6.69 5.00
C ARG A 144 4.55 8.01 4.34
N VAL A 145 5.56 8.71 3.88
CA VAL A 145 5.41 10.05 3.32
C VAL A 145 6.04 10.08 1.94
N GLY A 146 5.21 10.33 0.94
CA GLY A 146 5.66 10.51 -0.43
C GLY A 146 6.15 9.25 -1.14
N PHE A 147 6.62 9.47 -2.35
CA PHE A 147 7.18 8.44 -3.24
C PHE A 147 8.29 9.06 -4.08
N ILE A 148 9.40 8.35 -4.20
CA ILE A 148 10.51 8.71 -5.08
C ILE A 148 10.73 7.52 -5.99
N GLY A 149 10.47 7.67 -7.29
CA GLY A 149 10.62 6.51 -8.16
C GLY A 149 10.11 6.70 -9.57
N TYR A 150 9.90 5.57 -10.20
CA TYR A 150 9.44 5.43 -11.55
C TYR A 150 8.08 4.74 -11.56
N THR A 151 7.15 5.29 -12.33
CA THR A 151 5.83 4.71 -12.56
C THR A 151 5.60 4.62 -14.06
N LYS A 152 5.18 3.45 -14.53
CA LYS A 152 4.81 3.20 -15.92
C LYS A 152 3.37 2.74 -16.00
N ASN A 153 2.63 3.32 -16.94
CA ASN A 153 1.30 2.87 -17.34
C ASN A 153 1.45 2.07 -18.65
N ASP A 154 0.92 0.84 -18.67
CA ASP A 154 1.20 -0.11 -19.76
C ASP A 154 0.50 0.24 -21.08
N ASN A 155 -0.67 0.89 -21.06
CA ASN A 155 -1.43 1.16 -22.28
C ASN A 155 -1.15 2.52 -22.91
N THR A 156 -0.78 3.51 -22.12
CA THR A 156 -0.49 4.86 -22.61
C THR A 156 0.98 5.07 -22.95
N ASP A 157 1.85 4.07 -22.66
CA ASP A 157 3.33 4.19 -22.72
C ASP A 157 3.87 5.42 -21.96
N VAL A 158 3.03 6.02 -21.10
CA VAL A 158 3.45 7.14 -20.27
C VAL A 158 4.26 6.62 -19.11
N SER A 159 5.47 7.11 -19.01
CA SER A 159 6.35 6.83 -17.88
C SER A 159 6.71 8.14 -17.17
N VAL A 160 6.64 8.11 -15.84
CA VAL A 160 6.96 9.24 -15.00
C VAL A 160 8.08 8.84 -14.04
N TRP A 161 9.15 9.60 -14.05
CA TRP A 161 10.20 9.55 -13.04
C TRP A 161 10.11 10.83 -12.22
N GLY A 162 10.00 10.70 -10.90
CA GLY A 162 9.86 11.88 -10.06
C GLY A 162 9.87 11.61 -8.57
N MET A 163 9.70 12.68 -7.83
CA MET A 163 9.49 12.71 -6.39
C MET A 163 8.16 13.36 -6.12
N ASP A 164 7.35 12.72 -5.28
CA ASP A 164 6.06 13.20 -4.86
C ASP A 164 6.00 13.17 -3.33
N PHE A 165 5.95 14.34 -2.71
CA PHE A 165 5.92 14.55 -1.26
C PHE A 165 4.74 15.43 -0.84
N ASP A 166 3.64 15.36 -1.57
CA ASP A 166 2.47 16.11 -1.17
C ASP A 166 1.70 15.43 -0.02
N GLY A 167 0.80 16.18 0.61
CA GLY A 167 -0.02 15.67 1.72
C GLY A 167 -0.99 14.56 1.32
N ASN A 168 -1.24 14.35 0.02
CA ASN A 168 -2.14 13.32 -0.49
C ASN A 168 -1.47 11.94 -0.53
N ASN A 169 -0.13 11.89 -0.47
CA ASN A 169 0.69 10.68 -0.48
C ASN A 169 1.17 10.25 0.92
N ILE A 170 0.47 10.67 1.97
CA ILE A 170 0.69 10.17 3.32
C ILE A 170 -0.17 8.93 3.53
N SER A 171 0.47 7.80 3.85
CA SER A 171 -0.26 6.59 4.24
C SER A 171 0.01 6.27 5.71
N LEU A 172 -1.07 5.97 6.45
CA LEU A 172 -1.02 5.61 7.85
C LEU A 172 -1.44 4.16 8.02
N GLY A 173 -0.65 3.40 8.76
CA GLY A 173 -0.90 2.00 9.03
C GLY A 173 -0.72 1.64 10.50
N VAL A 174 -1.34 0.54 10.88
CA VAL A 174 -1.20 -0.05 12.21
C VAL A 174 -0.64 -1.46 12.05
N TYR A 175 0.41 -1.79 12.81
CA TYR A 175 1.03 -3.11 12.81
C TYR A 175 1.01 -3.73 14.18
N TYR A 176 0.89 -5.04 14.18
CA TYR A 176 1.10 -5.89 15.34
C TYR A 176 2.40 -6.68 15.14
N ASN A 177 3.33 -6.56 16.08
CA ASN A 177 4.60 -7.28 16.11
C ASN A 177 4.46 -8.48 17.05
N PHE A 178 4.74 -9.66 16.54
CA PHE A 178 4.65 -10.92 17.28
C PHE A 178 5.82 -11.13 18.21
#